data_a76e6a240fec79a1992c49a6555166c6
#
_entry.id   a76e6a240fec79a1992c49a6555166c6
#
_cell.length_a   1.000
_cell.length_b   1.000
_cell.length_c   1.000
_cell.angle_alpha   90.00
_cell.angle_beta   90.00
_cell.angle_gamma   90.00
#
_symmetry.space_group_name_H-M   'P 1'
#
loop_
_entity.id
_entity.type
_entity.pdbx_description
1 polymer ?
#
loop_
_entity_poly.entity_id
_entity_poly.type
_entity_poly.pdbx_seq_one_letter_code
_entity_poly.pdbx_strand_id
1 'polypeptide(L)'
;CAFIHDYCQKNAIDKILFLSRDGDILKQVYDRLYPDDATEYVCWSRKAATILMAKYNRYDFVRRFLLHKVNQNITVGQAFESMEIIPQQVMNYNGKIQGCAEAHGLTGKKTDKLQMDTILTSENVETVKQCVLDSFDAITASYESKQTAACSYYSKLIGDAKKVAAVDIGWAGSGAVSLDYLAKNVWKLDTDIYGIIAGTNTITN
;
A
#
# COMPACT_ATOMS: atom_id res chain seq x y z
N CYS A 1 -23.69 -10.43 -2.68
CA CYS A 1 -24.22 -9.37 -3.57
C CYS A 1 -25.42 -8.66 -2.94
N ALA A 2 -26.45 -9.36 -2.42
CA ALA A 2 -27.64 -8.71 -1.85
C ALA A 2 -27.28 -7.69 -0.76
N PHE A 3 -26.45 -8.06 0.21
CA PHE A 3 -25.98 -7.13 1.24
C PHE A 3 -25.32 -5.87 0.67
N ILE A 4 -24.49 -6.02 -0.38
CA ILE A 4 -23.83 -4.87 -1.01
C ILE A 4 -24.86 -3.95 -1.63
N HIS A 5 -25.83 -4.52 -2.39
CA HIS A 5 -26.91 -3.78 -3.02
C HIS A 5 -27.76 -3.03 -1.98
N ASP A 6 -28.27 -3.74 -0.98
CA ASP A 6 -29.11 -3.16 0.07
C ASP A 6 -28.39 -2.04 0.84
N TYR A 7 -27.11 -2.25 1.14
CA TYR A 7 -26.30 -1.23 1.80
C TYR A 7 -26.12 0.01 0.91
N CYS A 8 -25.82 -0.18 -0.38
CA CYS A 8 -25.63 0.92 -1.32
C CYS A 8 -26.91 1.72 -1.52
N GLN A 9 -28.05 1.05 -1.70
CA GLN A 9 -29.34 1.72 -1.82
C GLN A 9 -29.68 2.51 -0.56
N LYS A 10 -29.55 1.89 0.62
CA LYS A 10 -29.87 2.54 1.91
C LYS A 10 -29.00 3.76 2.20
N ASN A 11 -27.76 3.78 1.75
CA ASN A 11 -26.82 4.86 2.01
C ASN A 11 -26.68 5.84 0.83
N ALA A 12 -27.48 5.67 -0.22
CA ALA A 12 -27.43 6.46 -1.45
C ALA A 12 -26.00 6.53 -2.01
N ILE A 13 -25.40 5.35 -2.23
CA ILE A 13 -24.08 5.21 -2.87
C ILE A 13 -24.25 5.41 -4.37
N ASP A 14 -23.46 6.30 -4.94
CA ASP A 14 -23.52 6.66 -6.36
C ASP A 14 -22.78 5.65 -7.26
N LYS A 15 -21.74 5.02 -6.74
CA LYS A 15 -20.89 4.08 -7.51
C LYS A 15 -20.24 3.03 -6.61
N ILE A 16 -20.05 1.83 -7.16
CA ILE A 16 -19.44 0.70 -6.46
C ILE A 16 -18.12 0.32 -7.16
N LEU A 17 -17.02 0.38 -6.44
CA LEU A 17 -15.69 -0.04 -6.89
C LEU A 17 -15.36 -1.43 -6.33
N PHE A 18 -15.23 -2.42 -7.19
CA PHE A 18 -14.78 -3.75 -6.81
C PHE A 18 -13.25 -3.82 -6.89
N LEU A 19 -12.59 -3.97 -5.74
CA LEU A 19 -11.14 -3.93 -5.64
C LEU A 19 -10.51 -5.24 -6.14
N SER A 20 -9.46 -5.11 -6.94
CA SER A 20 -8.71 -6.27 -7.46
C SER A 20 -8.02 -7.06 -6.33
N ARG A 21 -7.85 -8.38 -6.49
CA ARG A 21 -8.19 -9.24 -7.63
C ARG A 21 -9.54 -9.90 -7.48
N ASP A 22 -9.89 -10.25 -6.27
CA ASP A 22 -11.08 -11.05 -5.96
C ASP A 22 -12.39 -10.31 -6.30
N GLY A 23 -12.35 -8.97 -6.33
CA GLY A 23 -13.45 -8.14 -6.77
C GLY A 23 -13.94 -8.38 -8.19
N ASP A 24 -13.10 -8.94 -9.09
CA ASP A 24 -13.51 -9.23 -10.47
C ASP A 24 -14.66 -10.24 -10.53
N ILE A 25 -14.50 -11.38 -9.88
CA ILE A 25 -15.54 -12.42 -9.87
C ILE A 25 -16.81 -11.89 -9.18
N LEU A 26 -16.62 -11.17 -8.06
CA LEU A 26 -17.74 -10.62 -7.32
C LEU A 26 -18.52 -9.59 -8.15
N LYS A 27 -17.82 -8.73 -8.90
CA LYS A 27 -18.44 -7.78 -9.83
C LYS A 27 -19.23 -8.48 -10.93
N GLN A 28 -18.66 -9.49 -11.56
CA GLN A 28 -19.34 -10.23 -12.64
C GLN A 28 -20.66 -10.86 -12.15
N VAL A 29 -20.71 -11.37 -10.94
CA VAL A 29 -21.93 -11.90 -10.33
C VAL A 29 -22.89 -10.76 -9.97
N TYR A 30 -22.35 -9.68 -9.41
CA TYR A 30 -23.13 -8.51 -9.00
C TYR A 30 -23.86 -7.86 -10.18
N ASP A 31 -23.15 -7.59 -11.27
CA ASP A 31 -23.69 -6.95 -12.47
C ASP A 31 -24.83 -7.75 -13.14
N ARG A 32 -24.81 -9.09 -13.00
CA ARG A 32 -25.91 -9.94 -13.48
C ARG A 32 -27.15 -9.84 -12.62
N LEU A 33 -27.00 -9.58 -11.34
CA LEU A 33 -28.12 -9.48 -10.38
C LEU A 33 -28.68 -8.06 -10.32
N TYR A 34 -27.83 -7.07 -10.50
CA TYR A 34 -28.14 -5.65 -10.36
C TYR A 34 -27.53 -4.82 -11.49
N PRO A 35 -28.03 -4.99 -12.72
CA PRO A 35 -27.44 -4.40 -13.92
C PRO A 35 -27.56 -2.87 -14.00
N ASP A 36 -28.47 -2.29 -13.21
CA ASP A 36 -28.70 -0.84 -13.19
C ASP A 36 -27.77 -0.10 -12.23
N ASP A 37 -27.05 -0.81 -11.36
CA ASP A 37 -26.13 -0.19 -10.42
C ASP A 37 -24.80 0.21 -11.13
N ALA A 38 -24.31 1.40 -10.83
CA ALA A 38 -23.04 1.87 -11.39
C ALA A 38 -21.85 1.18 -10.72
N THR A 39 -21.20 0.28 -11.44
CA THR A 39 -20.10 -0.54 -10.91
C THR A 39 -18.83 -0.43 -11.74
N GLU A 40 -17.67 -0.48 -11.10
CA GLU A 40 -16.36 -0.55 -11.75
C GLU A 40 -15.46 -1.58 -11.08
N TYR A 41 -14.67 -2.30 -11.89
CA TYR A 41 -13.55 -3.09 -11.38
C TYR A 41 -12.29 -2.22 -11.36
N VAL A 42 -11.61 -2.15 -10.23
CA VAL A 42 -10.49 -1.22 -10.07
C VAL A 42 -9.20 -1.92 -9.64
N CYS A 43 -8.10 -1.52 -10.27
CA CYS A 43 -6.77 -2.01 -9.94
C CYS A 43 -6.32 -1.43 -8.60
N TRP A 44 -6.40 -2.25 -7.55
CA TRP A 44 -5.93 -1.90 -6.22
C TRP A 44 -5.17 -3.07 -5.61
N SER A 45 -3.98 -2.84 -5.05
CA SER A 45 -3.22 -3.87 -4.37
C SER A 45 -2.64 -3.35 -3.05
N ARG A 46 -2.35 -4.27 -2.12
CA ARG A 46 -1.68 -3.91 -0.85
C ARG A 46 -0.33 -3.22 -1.09
N LYS A 47 0.44 -3.68 -2.09
CA LYS A 47 1.72 -3.08 -2.45
C LYS A 47 1.50 -1.64 -2.93
N ALA A 48 0.59 -1.42 -3.89
CA ALA A 48 0.27 -0.09 -4.40
C ALA A 48 -0.22 0.83 -3.28
N ALA A 49 -1.16 0.38 -2.45
CA ALA A 49 -1.65 1.12 -1.30
C ALA A 49 -0.52 1.55 -0.36
N THR A 50 0.38 0.61 -0.02
CA THR A 50 1.50 0.90 0.89
C THR A 50 2.48 1.89 0.31
N ILE A 51 2.78 1.81 -1.00
CA ILE A 51 3.65 2.77 -1.70
C ILE A 51 2.99 4.15 -1.77
N LEU A 52 1.73 4.24 -2.17
CA LEU A 52 0.99 5.49 -2.25
C LEU A 52 0.80 6.15 -0.87
N MET A 53 0.68 5.35 0.17
CA MET A 53 0.55 5.81 1.55
C MET A 53 1.89 6.05 2.26
N ALA A 54 3.04 5.74 1.66
CA ALA A 54 4.35 5.77 2.31
C ALA A 54 4.62 7.09 3.06
N LYS A 55 4.42 8.22 2.40
CA LYS A 55 4.62 9.56 2.98
C LYS A 55 3.71 9.85 4.18
N TYR A 56 2.52 9.24 4.22
CA TYR A 56 1.47 9.49 5.20
C TYR A 56 1.40 8.43 6.30
N ASN A 57 1.95 7.24 6.04
CA ASN A 57 2.00 6.14 6.99
C ASN A 57 3.35 5.39 6.90
N ARG A 58 4.42 6.09 7.30
CA ARG A 58 5.79 5.56 7.34
C ARG A 58 5.91 4.29 8.16
N TYR A 59 5.18 4.20 9.27
CA TYR A 59 5.21 3.01 10.12
C TYR A 59 4.71 1.77 9.38
N ASP A 60 3.56 1.86 8.72
CA ASP A 60 3.00 0.72 7.97
C ASP A 60 3.88 0.34 6.76
N PHE A 61 4.49 1.33 6.10
CA PHE A 61 5.46 1.11 5.03
C PHE A 61 6.63 0.24 5.50
N VAL A 62 7.31 0.64 6.56
CA VAL A 62 8.44 -0.11 7.13
C VAL A 62 7.98 -1.47 7.65
N ARG A 63 6.88 -1.53 8.35
CA ARG A 63 6.33 -2.76 8.90
C ARG A 63 6.06 -3.80 7.81
N ARG A 64 5.40 -3.41 6.74
CA ARG A 64 5.01 -4.33 5.65
C ARG A 64 6.18 -4.79 4.80
N PHE A 65 7.08 -3.88 4.48
CA PHE A 65 8.17 -4.17 3.55
C PHE A 65 9.43 -4.72 4.23
N LEU A 66 9.63 -4.47 5.52
CA LEU A 66 10.78 -4.96 6.26
C LEU A 66 10.40 -5.89 7.41
N LEU A 67 9.69 -5.38 8.43
CA LEU A 67 9.49 -6.14 9.67
C LEU A 67 8.73 -7.45 9.44
N HIS A 68 7.71 -7.45 8.60
CA HIS A 68 6.97 -8.66 8.23
C HIS A 68 7.76 -9.61 7.31
N LYS A 69 8.94 -9.18 6.83
CA LYS A 69 9.78 -9.99 5.93
C LYS A 69 10.95 -10.66 6.64
N VAL A 70 11.18 -10.29 7.88
CA VAL A 70 12.20 -10.94 8.72
C VAL A 70 11.90 -12.44 8.81
N ASN A 71 12.95 -13.24 8.69
CA ASN A 71 12.90 -14.70 8.72
C ASN A 71 12.07 -15.37 7.60
N GLN A 72 11.75 -14.64 6.52
CA GLN A 72 11.14 -15.22 5.31
C GLN A 72 12.17 -15.63 4.25
N ASN A 73 13.44 -15.69 4.63
CA ASN A 73 14.56 -16.05 3.74
C ASN A 73 14.66 -15.16 2.49
N ILE A 74 14.32 -13.89 2.62
CA ILE A 74 14.50 -12.89 1.56
C ILE A 74 15.78 -12.08 1.79
N THR A 75 16.36 -11.58 0.72
CA THR A 75 17.53 -10.69 0.80
C THR A 75 17.13 -9.23 1.00
N VAL A 76 18.07 -8.42 1.45
CA VAL A 76 17.94 -6.95 1.52
C VAL A 76 17.55 -6.37 0.16
N GLY A 77 18.18 -6.86 -0.92
CA GLY A 77 17.85 -6.45 -2.29
C GLY A 77 16.41 -6.76 -2.66
N GLN A 78 15.91 -7.95 -2.34
CA GLN A 78 14.50 -8.31 -2.57
C GLN A 78 13.53 -7.46 -1.73
N ALA A 79 13.93 -7.09 -0.51
CA ALA A 79 13.13 -6.15 0.28
C ALA A 79 13.07 -4.77 -0.40
N PHE A 80 14.19 -4.25 -0.87
CA PHE A 80 14.25 -2.97 -1.60
C PHE A 80 13.47 -3.03 -2.93
N GLU A 81 13.61 -4.12 -3.68
CA GLU A 81 12.81 -4.33 -4.90
C GLU A 81 11.30 -4.33 -4.59
N SER A 82 10.89 -4.93 -3.49
CA SER A 82 9.48 -4.92 -3.09
C SER A 82 8.95 -3.51 -2.78
N MET A 83 9.81 -2.63 -2.25
CA MET A 83 9.53 -1.21 -2.03
C MET A 83 9.65 -0.38 -3.33
N GLU A 84 10.15 -0.97 -4.42
CA GLU A 84 10.51 -0.26 -5.65
C GLU A 84 11.55 0.86 -5.42
N ILE A 85 12.47 0.61 -4.49
CA ILE A 85 13.60 1.49 -4.23
C ILE A 85 14.68 1.23 -5.28
N ILE A 86 15.13 2.29 -5.92
CA ILE A 86 16.26 2.23 -6.82
C ILE A 86 17.53 2.11 -5.95
N PRO A 87 18.40 1.10 -6.16
CA PRO A 87 19.59 0.90 -5.32
C PRO A 87 20.43 2.16 -5.09
N GLN A 88 20.55 3.01 -6.11
CA GLN A 88 21.28 4.28 -6.04
C GLN A 88 20.72 5.28 -5.01
N GLN A 89 19.48 5.13 -4.59
CA GLN A 89 18.85 5.98 -3.56
C GLN A 89 19.37 5.66 -2.15
N VAL A 90 19.86 4.44 -1.94
CA VAL A 90 20.26 3.91 -0.62
C VAL A 90 21.68 3.39 -0.58
N MET A 91 22.42 3.42 -1.70
CA MET A 91 23.78 2.91 -1.80
C MET A 91 24.79 4.00 -2.12
N ASN A 92 25.98 3.90 -1.53
CA ASN A 92 27.11 4.74 -1.92
C ASN A 92 27.86 4.16 -3.16
N TYR A 93 28.84 4.92 -3.68
CA TYR A 93 29.66 4.57 -4.86
C TYR A 93 30.33 3.18 -4.78
N ASN A 94 30.49 2.63 -3.58
CA ASN A 94 31.16 1.33 -3.36
C ASN A 94 30.15 0.19 -3.20
N GLY A 95 28.86 0.39 -3.56
CA GLY A 95 27.84 -0.64 -3.40
C GLY A 95 27.45 -0.92 -1.95
N LYS A 96 27.86 -0.06 -1.02
CA LYS A 96 27.50 -0.14 0.40
C LYS A 96 26.26 0.70 0.66
N ILE A 97 25.39 0.22 1.54
CA ILE A 97 24.22 0.97 1.96
C ILE A 97 24.66 2.24 2.68
N GLN A 98 24.20 3.40 2.20
CA GLN A 98 24.63 4.71 2.67
C GLN A 98 24.14 4.98 4.11
N GLY A 99 25.03 5.53 4.95
CA GLY A 99 24.64 6.14 6.24
C GLY A 99 24.57 5.22 7.45
N CYS A 100 24.61 3.88 7.29
CA CYS A 100 24.31 2.97 8.40
C CYS A 100 25.46 2.71 9.39
N ALA A 101 26.70 2.91 9.02
CA ALA A 101 27.84 2.52 9.88
C ALA A 101 28.42 3.67 10.70
N GLU A 102 28.31 4.91 10.23
CA GLU A 102 29.05 6.03 10.82
C GLU A 102 28.21 6.94 11.71
N ALA A 103 26.89 7.01 11.48
CA ALA A 103 26.03 7.98 12.15
C ALA A 103 25.54 7.56 13.57
N HIS A 104 25.58 6.28 13.93
CA HIS A 104 24.90 5.80 15.14
C HIS A 104 25.77 5.16 16.22
N GLY A 105 27.10 5.42 16.20
CA GLY A 105 27.95 5.06 17.36
C GLY A 105 27.92 3.58 17.76
N LEU A 106 27.56 2.67 16.86
CA LEU A 106 27.60 1.23 17.07
C LEU A 106 29.04 0.72 16.89
N THR A 107 29.94 1.35 17.66
CA THR A 107 31.30 0.88 17.83
C THR A 107 31.28 -0.38 18.66
N GLY A 108 31.37 -1.54 18.01
CA GLY A 108 31.68 -2.73 18.79
C GLY A 108 31.21 -4.09 18.29
N LYS A 109 30.37 -4.20 17.27
CA LYS A 109 30.07 -5.51 16.67
C LYS A 109 30.02 -5.36 15.14
N LYS A 110 30.81 -6.20 14.46
CA LYS A 110 30.90 -6.40 13.02
C LYS A 110 29.70 -5.87 12.22
N THR A 111 29.78 -4.60 11.81
CA THR A 111 28.98 -4.07 10.71
C THR A 111 29.62 -4.53 9.40
N ASP A 112 29.81 -5.84 9.28
CA ASP A 112 30.28 -6.44 8.04
C ASP A 112 29.18 -6.27 7.00
N LYS A 113 29.33 -5.15 6.26
CA LYS A 113 28.88 -4.98 4.88
C LYS A 113 27.53 -5.60 4.58
N LEU A 114 26.42 -4.97 5.01
CA LEU A 114 25.13 -5.25 4.43
C LEU A 114 25.21 -5.09 2.92
N GLN A 115 25.10 -6.20 2.21
CA GLN A 115 25.07 -6.26 0.75
C GLN A 115 23.64 -6.60 0.31
N MET A 116 23.35 -6.40 -0.96
CA MET A 116 22.01 -6.67 -1.49
C MET A 116 21.60 -8.14 -1.41
N ASP A 117 22.56 -9.05 -1.41
CA ASP A 117 22.38 -10.49 -1.28
C ASP A 117 22.33 -10.98 0.19
N THR A 118 22.57 -10.09 1.16
CA THR A 118 22.47 -10.41 2.58
C THR A 118 21.03 -10.78 2.95
N ILE A 119 20.83 -11.91 3.62
CA ILE A 119 19.51 -12.32 4.11
C ILE A 119 19.03 -11.37 5.21
N LEU A 120 17.77 -10.97 5.11
CA LEU A 120 17.11 -10.12 6.11
C LEU A 120 16.75 -10.95 7.36
N THR A 121 17.32 -10.58 8.49
CA THR A 121 17.15 -11.27 9.77
C THR A 121 16.76 -10.29 10.88
N SER A 122 16.38 -10.83 12.04
CA SER A 122 16.14 -10.01 13.24
C SER A 122 17.38 -9.25 13.73
N GLU A 123 18.58 -9.70 13.37
CA GLU A 123 19.83 -9.06 13.80
C GLU A 123 20.19 -7.84 12.93
N ASN A 124 19.80 -7.84 11.64
CA ASN A 124 20.16 -6.79 10.70
C ASN A 124 19.01 -5.89 10.26
N VAL A 125 17.76 -6.27 10.52
CA VAL A 125 16.58 -5.52 10.07
C VAL A 125 16.54 -4.09 10.59
N GLU A 126 16.99 -3.83 11.79
CA GLU A 126 17.01 -2.48 12.36
C GLU A 126 18.00 -1.58 11.62
N THR A 127 19.15 -2.12 11.22
CA THR A 127 20.13 -1.41 10.40
C THR A 127 19.55 -1.10 9.01
N VAL A 128 18.90 -2.08 8.37
CA VAL A 128 18.24 -1.88 7.06
C VAL A 128 17.11 -0.85 7.16
N LYS A 129 16.32 -0.94 8.22
CA LYS A 129 15.26 0.04 8.50
C LYS A 129 15.81 1.46 8.62
N GLN A 130 16.90 1.64 9.35
CA GLN A 130 17.51 2.96 9.50
C GLN A 130 17.97 3.52 8.15
N CYS A 131 18.58 2.70 7.28
CA CYS A 131 18.96 3.12 5.93
C CYS A 131 17.76 3.59 5.10
N VAL A 132 16.64 2.88 5.19
CA VAL A 132 15.38 3.29 4.53
C VAL A 132 14.88 4.60 5.10
N LEU A 133 14.93 4.79 6.42
CA LEU A 133 14.47 6.00 7.08
C LEU A 133 15.34 7.22 6.75
N ASP A 134 16.65 7.05 6.68
CA ASP A 134 17.59 8.13 6.34
C ASP A 134 17.42 8.60 4.88
N SER A 135 16.98 7.70 4.00
CA SER A 135 16.72 7.99 2.59
C SER A 135 15.23 8.22 2.29
N PHE A 136 14.38 8.30 3.30
CA PHE A 136 12.92 8.20 3.15
C PHE A 136 12.33 9.29 2.25
N ASP A 137 12.83 10.51 2.36
CA ASP A 137 12.34 11.63 1.56
C ASP A 137 12.65 11.43 0.07
N ALA A 138 13.86 10.94 -0.25
CA ALA A 138 14.23 10.60 -1.63
C ALA A 138 13.42 9.43 -2.18
N ILE A 139 13.16 8.41 -1.34
CA ILE A 139 12.32 7.26 -1.69
C ILE A 139 10.90 7.73 -2.00
N THR A 140 10.29 8.52 -1.12
CA THR A 140 8.90 8.99 -1.32
C THR A 140 8.78 9.97 -2.47
N ALA A 141 9.80 10.80 -2.74
CA ALA A 141 9.85 11.65 -3.93
C ALA A 141 9.84 10.83 -5.22
N SER A 142 10.47 9.65 -5.25
CA SER A 142 10.43 8.77 -6.43
C SER A 142 9.04 8.21 -6.73
N TYR A 143 8.11 8.27 -5.78
CA TYR A 143 6.73 7.80 -5.96
C TYR A 143 5.76 8.89 -6.47
N GLU A 144 6.22 10.12 -6.70
CA GLU A 144 5.35 11.22 -7.15
C GLU A 144 4.67 10.93 -8.50
N SER A 145 5.39 10.29 -9.43
CA SER A 145 4.81 9.88 -10.70
C SER A 145 3.70 8.84 -10.52
N LYS A 146 3.85 7.93 -9.55
CA LYS A 146 2.83 6.93 -9.19
C LYS A 146 1.61 7.59 -8.53
N GLN A 147 1.84 8.59 -7.67
CA GLN A 147 0.77 9.40 -7.10
C GLN A 147 -0.05 10.11 -8.18
N THR A 148 0.63 10.73 -9.13
CA THR A 148 -0.03 11.42 -10.25
C THR A 148 -0.83 10.45 -11.12
N ALA A 149 -0.25 9.31 -11.46
CA ALA A 149 -0.93 8.28 -12.24
C ALA A 149 -2.15 7.70 -11.50
N ALA A 150 -2.01 7.42 -10.22
CA ALA A 150 -3.11 6.93 -9.38
C ALA A 150 -4.22 7.98 -9.25
N CYS A 151 -3.87 9.24 -9.00
CA CYS A 151 -4.83 10.34 -8.96
C CYS A 151 -5.64 10.43 -10.26
N SER A 152 -4.95 10.43 -11.41
CA SER A 152 -5.61 10.48 -12.72
C SER A 152 -6.53 9.28 -12.95
N TYR A 153 -6.08 8.07 -12.62
CA TYR A 153 -6.85 6.84 -12.76
C TYR A 153 -8.12 6.86 -11.90
N TYR A 154 -7.99 7.16 -10.60
CA TYR A 154 -9.13 7.16 -9.69
C TYR A 154 -10.08 8.32 -9.90
N SER A 155 -9.58 9.52 -10.24
CA SER A 155 -10.43 10.66 -10.59
C SER A 155 -11.33 10.34 -11.77
N LYS A 156 -10.78 9.67 -12.81
CA LYS A 156 -11.57 9.26 -13.97
C LYS A 156 -12.62 8.19 -13.62
N LEU A 157 -12.26 7.22 -12.77
CA LEU A 157 -13.18 6.14 -12.37
C LEU A 157 -14.29 6.63 -11.45
N ILE A 158 -13.97 7.47 -10.49
CA ILE A 158 -14.92 8.04 -9.54
C ILE A 158 -15.85 9.04 -10.25
N GLY A 159 -15.29 9.88 -11.11
CA GLY A 159 -16.04 10.94 -11.80
C GLY A 159 -16.68 11.91 -10.81
N ASP A 160 -17.96 12.19 -11.00
CA ASP A 160 -18.72 13.12 -10.15
C ASP A 160 -19.39 12.44 -8.95
N ALA A 161 -19.14 11.14 -8.71
CA ALA A 161 -19.75 10.39 -7.61
C ALA A 161 -19.31 10.96 -6.25
N LYS A 162 -20.27 11.30 -5.41
CA LYS A 162 -20.05 11.87 -4.07
C LYS A 162 -19.89 10.80 -3.01
N LYS A 163 -20.55 9.67 -3.19
CA LYS A 163 -20.48 8.52 -2.29
C LYS A 163 -20.13 7.28 -3.09
N VAL A 164 -19.03 6.66 -2.73
CA VAL A 164 -18.49 5.50 -3.43
C VAL A 164 -18.32 4.34 -2.45
N ALA A 165 -18.78 3.15 -2.80
CA ALA A 165 -18.46 1.94 -2.05
C ALA A 165 -17.18 1.31 -2.61
N ALA A 166 -16.22 0.99 -1.75
CA ALA A 166 -15.05 0.19 -2.08
C ALA A 166 -15.23 -1.23 -1.52
N VAL A 167 -15.51 -2.17 -2.40
CA VAL A 167 -15.78 -3.57 -2.05
C VAL A 167 -14.51 -4.38 -2.12
N ASP A 168 -14.13 -4.98 -0.98
CA ASP A 168 -12.94 -5.82 -0.84
C ASP A 168 -13.34 -7.15 -0.16
N ILE A 169 -12.72 -8.26 -0.55
CA ILE A 169 -13.01 -9.57 0.06
C ILE A 169 -12.44 -9.68 1.48
N GLY A 170 -11.36 -9.04 1.77
CA GLY A 170 -10.89 -9.16 3.12
C GLY A 170 -9.66 -8.32 3.44
N TRP A 171 -9.04 -8.46 4.54
CA TRP A 171 -9.32 -9.07 5.86
C TRP A 171 -9.35 -7.96 6.93
N ALA A 172 -8.72 -6.82 6.65
CA ALA A 172 -8.53 -5.74 7.61
C ALA A 172 -9.11 -4.38 7.15
N GLY A 173 -9.72 -4.31 5.98
CA GLY A 173 -10.27 -3.07 5.43
C GLY A 173 -9.27 -1.99 5.07
N SER A 174 -7.97 -2.27 5.21
CA SER A 174 -6.92 -1.28 4.95
C SER A 174 -6.91 -0.74 3.52
N GLY A 175 -7.45 -1.51 2.55
CA GLY A 175 -7.58 -1.08 1.16
C GLY A 175 -8.52 0.12 1.02
N ALA A 176 -9.74 -0.01 1.51
CA ALA A 176 -10.75 1.05 1.46
C ALA A 176 -10.33 2.28 2.28
N VAL A 177 -9.77 2.07 3.49
CA VAL A 177 -9.27 3.16 4.35
C VAL A 177 -8.15 3.95 3.66
N SER A 178 -7.20 3.26 3.03
CA SER A 178 -6.12 3.93 2.30
C SER A 178 -6.64 4.68 1.08
N LEU A 179 -7.60 4.11 0.36
CA LEU A 179 -8.20 4.74 -0.81
C LEU A 179 -8.99 6.00 -0.43
N ASP A 180 -9.79 5.96 0.64
CA ASP A 180 -10.50 7.11 1.17
C ASP A 180 -9.54 8.23 1.61
N TYR A 181 -8.49 7.86 2.34
CA TYR A 181 -7.47 8.85 2.76
C TYR A 181 -6.80 9.53 1.57
N LEU A 182 -6.38 8.74 0.56
CA LEU A 182 -5.74 9.26 -0.64
C LEU A 182 -6.70 10.14 -1.44
N ALA A 183 -7.93 9.70 -1.65
CA ALA A 183 -8.94 10.46 -2.38
C ALA A 183 -9.16 11.83 -1.74
N LYS A 184 -9.43 11.89 -0.45
CA LYS A 184 -9.74 13.13 0.27
C LYS A 184 -8.52 14.00 0.52
N ASN A 185 -7.46 13.42 1.07
CA ASN A 185 -6.36 14.19 1.65
C ASN A 185 -5.22 14.46 0.67
N VAL A 186 -5.03 13.58 -0.32
CA VAL A 186 -3.93 13.67 -1.27
C VAL A 186 -4.40 14.16 -2.63
N TRP A 187 -5.39 13.49 -3.19
CA TRP A 187 -5.91 13.79 -4.53
C TRP A 187 -6.99 14.88 -4.53
N LYS A 188 -7.50 15.25 -3.34
CA LYS A 188 -8.50 16.31 -3.15
C LYS A 188 -9.78 16.07 -3.96
N LEU A 189 -10.21 14.83 -4.07
CA LEU A 189 -11.46 14.46 -4.69
C LEU A 189 -12.61 14.76 -3.72
N ASP A 190 -13.70 15.32 -4.24
CA ASP A 190 -14.91 15.61 -3.46
C ASP A 190 -15.80 14.37 -3.44
N THR A 191 -15.35 13.33 -2.73
CA THR A 191 -16.02 12.05 -2.62
C THR A 191 -15.77 11.41 -1.25
N ASP A 192 -16.76 10.69 -0.73
CA ASP A 192 -16.66 9.84 0.45
C ASP A 192 -16.56 8.37 0.02
N ILE A 193 -15.58 7.64 0.51
CA ILE A 193 -15.40 6.23 0.19
C ILE A 193 -15.74 5.35 1.39
N TYR A 194 -16.71 4.48 1.21
CA TYR A 194 -17.21 3.54 2.21
C TYR A 194 -16.68 2.15 1.94
N GLY A 195 -15.94 1.57 2.88
CA GLY A 195 -15.43 0.21 2.75
C GLY A 195 -16.52 -0.84 3.02
N ILE A 196 -16.71 -1.77 2.10
CA ILE A 196 -17.52 -2.97 2.29
C ILE A 196 -16.59 -4.18 2.22
N ILE A 197 -16.52 -4.95 3.31
CA ILE A 197 -15.61 -6.09 3.43
C ILE A 197 -16.45 -7.35 3.57
N ALA A 198 -16.15 -8.37 2.74
CA ALA A 198 -16.87 -9.63 2.76
C ALA A 198 -16.54 -10.46 4.00
N GLY A 199 -15.34 -10.33 4.55
CA GLY A 199 -14.92 -11.03 5.76
C GLY A 199 -13.75 -10.35 6.46
N THR A 200 -13.64 -10.57 7.76
CA THR A 200 -12.51 -10.11 8.57
C THR A 200 -11.97 -11.26 9.40
N ASN A 201 -10.65 -11.32 9.54
CA ASN A 201 -9.99 -12.28 10.42
C ASN A 201 -9.62 -11.68 11.78
N THR A 202 -10.06 -10.46 12.06
CA THR A 202 -9.79 -9.84 13.34
C THR A 202 -10.60 -10.53 14.45
N ILE A 203 -9.91 -11.35 15.20
CA ILE A 203 -10.35 -11.71 16.55
C ILE A 203 -9.87 -10.57 17.44
N THR A 204 -10.62 -9.49 17.46
CA THR A 204 -10.38 -8.43 18.44
C THR A 204 -11.13 -8.81 19.70
N ASN A 205 -10.38 -9.07 20.72
CA ASN A 205 -10.88 -9.03 22.09
C ASN A 205 -10.82 -7.57 22.57
#